data_7e0889aad3c69b81caeaa14a8e251ad5
#
_entry.id   7e0889aad3c69b81caeaa14a8e251ad5
#
_cell.length_a   1.000
_cell.length_b   1.000
_cell.length_c   1.000
_cell.angle_alpha   90.00
_cell.angle_beta   90.00
_cell.angle_gamma   90.00
#
_symmetry.space_group_name_H-M   'P 1'
#
loop_
_entity.id
_entity.type
_entity.pdbx_description
1 polymer ?
#
loop_
_entity_poly.entity_id
_entity_poly.type
_entity_poly.pdbx_seq_one_letter_code
_entity_poly.pdbx_strand_id
1 'polypeptide(L)'
;LSDYKELQVQKFCQDRVVIVTGAGGGLGAAHARVLASHGAKVVINDINQAAAEQVVNDILSAGGEAVYNTANITDFADSKRSVEQAVSEFGALHAVVNNAGNNRDRMFASLSEEDWDAVIAVHLKGHFCTSRHAVEYWRDLAKKGEGLAARIVNTTSGAGLQGSVGQSNYAAAKAG
;
A
#
# COMPACT_ATOMS: atom_id res chain seq x y z
N LEU A 1 11.91 -41.74 -8.63
CA LEU A 1 12.05 -40.34 -9.10
C LEU A 1 10.69 -39.59 -9.17
N SER A 2 9.77 -39.83 -8.22
CA SER A 2 8.43 -39.23 -8.26
C SER A 2 7.97 -38.64 -6.91
N ASP A 3 8.88 -38.25 -6.02
CA ASP A 3 8.50 -37.73 -4.70
C ASP A 3 9.01 -36.25 -4.45
N TYR A 4 9.00 -35.42 -5.48
CA TYR A 4 8.88 -34.00 -5.22
C TYR A 4 7.39 -33.74 -4.94
N LYS A 5 6.96 -33.97 -3.68
CA LYS A 5 5.74 -33.34 -3.17
C LYS A 5 5.85 -31.86 -3.46
N GLU A 6 4.91 -31.32 -4.26
CA GLU A 6 4.71 -29.88 -4.38
C GLU A 6 4.71 -29.33 -2.96
N LEU A 7 5.72 -28.54 -2.63
CA LEU A 7 5.76 -27.79 -1.39
C LEU A 7 4.54 -26.84 -1.44
N GLN A 8 3.44 -27.26 -0.82
CA GLN A 8 2.28 -26.40 -0.70
C GLN A 8 2.74 -25.15 0.02
N VAL A 9 2.74 -24.02 -0.69
CA VAL A 9 3.05 -22.71 -0.10
C VAL A 9 2.04 -22.48 1.02
N GLN A 10 2.53 -22.39 2.25
CA GLN A 10 1.67 -22.17 3.40
C GLN A 10 0.94 -20.82 3.24
N LYS A 11 -0.39 -20.85 3.11
CA LYS A 11 -1.23 -19.68 2.90
C LYS A 11 -1.49 -18.93 4.21
N PHE A 12 -0.49 -18.23 4.76
CA PHE A 12 -0.61 -17.51 6.03
C PHE A 12 -1.35 -16.17 5.95
N CYS A 13 -1.71 -15.71 4.75
CA CYS A 13 -2.58 -14.54 4.54
C CYS A 13 -3.99 -14.94 4.08
N GLN A 14 -4.38 -16.20 4.26
CA GLN A 14 -5.68 -16.70 3.81
C GLN A 14 -6.82 -15.81 4.32
N ASP A 15 -7.70 -15.41 3.41
CA ASP A 15 -8.87 -14.56 3.64
C ASP A 15 -8.57 -13.15 4.21
N ARG A 16 -7.31 -12.71 4.19
CA ARG A 16 -6.94 -11.35 4.56
C ARG A 16 -7.16 -10.40 3.38
N VAL A 17 -7.83 -9.30 3.63
CA VAL A 17 -8.01 -8.21 2.65
C VAL A 17 -6.99 -7.14 2.92
N VAL A 18 -6.17 -6.81 1.92
CA VAL A 18 -5.03 -5.91 2.06
C VAL A 18 -5.06 -4.84 0.97
N ILE A 19 -4.90 -3.57 1.35
CA ILE A 19 -4.62 -2.49 0.41
C ILE A 19 -3.10 -2.33 0.32
N VAL A 20 -2.55 -2.26 -0.89
CA VAL A 20 -1.15 -1.89 -1.14
C VAL A 20 -1.14 -0.63 -2.00
N THR A 21 -0.57 0.48 -1.48
CA THR A 21 -0.47 1.73 -2.22
C THR A 21 0.80 1.80 -3.06
N GLY A 22 0.73 2.45 -4.24
CA GLY A 22 1.83 2.47 -5.21
C GLY A 22 2.14 1.06 -5.74
N ALA A 23 1.09 0.26 -5.94
CA ALA A 23 1.23 -1.16 -6.25
C ALA A 23 1.18 -1.48 -7.76
N GLY A 24 1.14 -0.46 -8.63
CA GLY A 24 1.24 -0.63 -10.08
C GLY A 24 2.64 -1.04 -10.56
N GLY A 25 3.67 -1.01 -9.69
CA GLY A 25 5.03 -1.39 -10.06
C GLY A 25 5.97 -1.59 -8.89
N GLY A 26 7.22 -1.90 -9.18
CA GLY A 26 8.31 -1.99 -8.21
C GLY A 26 8.01 -2.86 -6.99
N LEU A 27 8.38 -2.35 -5.81
CA LEU A 27 8.18 -3.05 -4.53
C LEU A 27 6.70 -3.26 -4.21
N GLY A 28 5.83 -2.29 -4.51
CA GLY A 28 4.40 -2.42 -4.25
C GLY A 28 3.76 -3.58 -5.01
N ALA A 29 4.08 -3.71 -6.30
CA ALA A 29 3.62 -4.84 -7.11
C ALA A 29 4.17 -6.18 -6.62
N ALA A 30 5.43 -6.22 -6.16
CA ALA A 30 6.03 -7.42 -5.59
C ALA A 30 5.32 -7.81 -4.27
N HIS A 31 5.09 -6.85 -3.38
CA HIS A 31 4.32 -7.07 -2.15
C HIS A 31 2.92 -7.63 -2.45
N ALA A 32 2.22 -7.02 -3.41
CA ALA A 32 0.87 -7.44 -3.78
C ALA A 32 0.83 -8.89 -4.29
N ARG A 33 1.74 -9.26 -5.21
CA ARG A 33 1.83 -10.62 -5.73
C ARG A 33 2.16 -11.64 -4.63
N VAL A 34 3.09 -11.33 -3.73
CA VAL A 34 3.44 -12.21 -2.61
C VAL A 34 2.26 -12.38 -1.67
N LEU A 35 1.59 -11.30 -1.27
CA LEU A 35 0.41 -11.38 -0.41
C LEU A 35 -0.69 -12.24 -1.05
N ALA A 36 -0.97 -12.03 -2.33
CA ALA A 36 -1.97 -12.80 -3.07
C ALA A 36 -1.59 -14.30 -3.17
N SER A 37 -0.32 -14.63 -3.43
CA SER A 37 0.15 -16.03 -3.48
C SER A 37 -0.01 -16.75 -2.14
N HIS A 38 -0.02 -16.01 -1.03
CA HIS A 38 -0.30 -16.51 0.32
C HIS A 38 -1.78 -16.41 0.73
N GLY A 39 -2.70 -16.17 -0.22
CA GLY A 39 -4.14 -16.24 -0.02
C GLY A 39 -4.80 -14.93 0.40
N ALA A 40 -4.10 -13.79 0.32
CA ALA A 40 -4.73 -12.50 0.53
C ALA A 40 -5.56 -12.07 -0.69
N LYS A 41 -6.64 -11.31 -0.44
CA LYS A 41 -7.37 -10.53 -1.43
C LYS A 41 -6.79 -9.12 -1.43
N VAL A 42 -6.34 -8.62 -2.59
CA VAL A 42 -5.51 -7.42 -2.63
C VAL A 42 -6.16 -6.31 -3.43
N VAL A 43 -6.24 -5.12 -2.84
CA VAL A 43 -6.56 -3.89 -3.56
C VAL A 43 -5.25 -3.24 -4.02
N ILE A 44 -5.04 -3.20 -5.32
CA ILE A 44 -3.88 -2.61 -5.99
C ILE A 44 -4.17 -1.13 -6.20
N ASN A 45 -3.70 -0.28 -5.28
CA ASN A 45 -3.89 1.15 -5.43
C ASN A 45 -2.70 1.78 -6.14
N ASP A 46 -2.96 2.45 -7.26
CA ASP A 46 -1.98 3.24 -8.01
C ASP A 46 -2.69 4.28 -8.88
N ILE A 47 -2.15 5.49 -8.99
CA ILE A 47 -2.69 6.53 -9.87
C ILE A 47 -2.52 6.17 -11.36
N ASN A 48 -1.59 5.27 -11.70
CA ASN A 48 -1.43 4.72 -13.03
C ASN A 48 -2.33 3.49 -13.19
N GLN A 49 -3.53 3.71 -13.74
CA GLN A 49 -4.52 2.67 -13.93
C GLN A 49 -3.99 1.48 -14.73
N ALA A 50 -3.33 1.72 -15.86
CA ALA A 50 -2.85 0.64 -16.73
C ALA A 50 -1.83 -0.25 -16.01
N ALA A 51 -0.95 0.33 -15.19
CA ALA A 51 0.02 -0.41 -14.38
C ALA A 51 -0.68 -1.22 -13.28
N ALA A 52 -1.68 -0.64 -12.61
CA ALA A 52 -2.46 -1.34 -11.59
C ALA A 52 -3.26 -2.52 -12.17
N GLU A 53 -3.92 -2.32 -13.33
CA GLU A 53 -4.64 -3.37 -14.05
C GLU A 53 -3.73 -4.53 -14.46
N GLN A 54 -2.52 -4.24 -14.92
CA GLN A 54 -1.55 -5.29 -15.27
C GLN A 54 -1.20 -6.17 -14.05
N VAL A 55 -0.97 -5.56 -12.89
CA VAL A 55 -0.68 -6.32 -11.65
C VAL A 55 -1.88 -7.15 -11.21
N VAL A 56 -3.09 -6.63 -11.34
CA VAL A 56 -4.33 -7.39 -11.08
C VAL A 56 -4.41 -8.60 -12.00
N ASN A 57 -4.20 -8.43 -13.31
CA ASN A 57 -4.24 -9.51 -14.29
C ASN A 57 -3.20 -10.60 -13.99
N ASP A 58 -1.98 -10.21 -13.58
CA ASP A 58 -0.94 -11.16 -13.17
C ASP A 58 -1.38 -11.99 -11.95
N ILE A 59 -1.98 -11.34 -10.94
CA ILE A 59 -2.47 -12.03 -9.74
C ILE A 59 -3.63 -12.97 -10.06
N LEU A 60 -4.60 -12.52 -10.86
CA LEU A 60 -5.74 -13.36 -11.28
C LEU A 60 -5.29 -14.56 -12.10
N SER A 61 -4.33 -14.36 -13.02
CA SER A 61 -3.75 -15.44 -13.85
C SER A 61 -3.01 -16.47 -13.03
N ALA A 62 -2.47 -16.07 -11.87
CA ALA A 62 -1.82 -16.98 -10.91
C ALA A 62 -2.81 -17.63 -9.92
N GLY A 63 -4.13 -17.42 -10.09
CA GLY A 63 -5.18 -17.98 -9.23
C GLY A 63 -5.39 -17.24 -7.92
N GLY A 64 -4.88 -16.01 -7.78
CA GLY A 64 -5.14 -15.12 -6.65
C GLY A 64 -6.37 -14.25 -6.83
N GLU A 65 -6.64 -13.37 -5.87
CA GLU A 65 -7.76 -12.42 -5.89
C GLU A 65 -7.23 -10.99 -5.76
N ALA A 66 -7.56 -10.12 -6.71
CA ALA A 66 -7.19 -8.70 -6.67
C ALA A 66 -8.16 -7.83 -7.45
N VAL A 67 -8.25 -6.56 -7.05
CA VAL A 67 -8.91 -5.48 -7.79
C VAL A 67 -8.00 -4.25 -7.83
N TYR A 68 -8.11 -3.42 -8.86
CA TYR A 68 -7.36 -2.16 -8.90
C TYR A 68 -8.18 -0.99 -8.34
N ASN A 69 -7.48 0.03 -7.89
CA ASN A 69 -8.03 1.28 -7.39
C ASN A 69 -7.13 2.45 -7.81
N THR A 70 -7.71 3.54 -8.28
CA THR A 70 -6.98 4.71 -8.78
C THR A 70 -7.07 5.93 -7.87
N ALA A 71 -7.50 5.75 -6.63
CA ALA A 71 -7.60 6.85 -5.68
C ALA A 71 -6.23 7.52 -5.45
N ASN A 72 -6.22 8.84 -5.47
CA ASN A 72 -5.05 9.62 -5.12
C ASN A 72 -4.91 9.67 -3.59
N ILE A 73 -3.92 8.99 -3.05
CA ILE A 73 -3.68 8.93 -1.60
C ILE A 73 -3.31 10.28 -0.98
N THR A 74 -2.86 11.27 -1.76
CA THR A 74 -2.52 12.61 -1.25
C THR A 74 -3.75 13.49 -1.05
N ASP A 75 -4.88 13.13 -1.64
CA ASP A 75 -6.19 13.72 -1.38
C ASP A 75 -6.92 12.93 -0.31
N PHE A 76 -7.30 13.64 0.78
CA PHE A 76 -7.91 12.98 1.94
C PHE A 76 -9.26 12.35 1.60
N ALA A 77 -10.11 13.04 0.84
CA ALA A 77 -11.43 12.52 0.47
C ALA A 77 -11.32 11.36 -0.54
N ASP A 78 -10.42 11.50 -1.54
CA ASP A 78 -10.24 10.49 -2.58
C ASP A 78 -9.61 9.20 -2.05
N SER A 79 -8.67 9.29 -1.13
CA SER A 79 -8.01 8.12 -0.51
C SER A 79 -8.98 7.17 0.21
N LYS A 80 -10.16 7.66 0.63
CA LYS A 80 -11.22 6.86 1.24
C LYS A 80 -11.75 5.78 0.30
N ARG A 81 -11.76 6.04 -1.01
CA ARG A 81 -12.27 5.08 -2.02
C ARG A 81 -11.57 3.73 -1.99
N SER A 82 -10.28 3.69 -1.63
CA SER A 82 -9.56 2.42 -1.53
C SER A 82 -10.05 1.55 -0.38
N VAL A 83 -10.40 2.17 0.76
CA VAL A 83 -10.99 1.46 1.91
C VAL A 83 -12.42 1.02 1.59
N GLU A 84 -13.23 1.91 1.00
CA GLU A 84 -14.60 1.60 0.60
C GLU A 84 -14.64 0.44 -0.41
N GLN A 85 -13.73 0.43 -1.40
CA GLN A 85 -13.64 -0.66 -2.37
C GLN A 85 -13.20 -1.97 -1.72
N ALA A 86 -12.22 -1.97 -0.82
CA ALA A 86 -11.83 -3.18 -0.11
C ALA A 86 -13.02 -3.82 0.62
N VAL A 87 -13.85 -3.00 1.25
CA VAL A 87 -15.04 -3.47 1.97
C VAL A 87 -16.15 -3.92 1.02
N SER A 88 -16.42 -3.17 -0.06
CA SER A 88 -17.48 -3.52 -1.02
C SER A 88 -17.16 -4.78 -1.82
N GLU A 89 -15.91 -4.96 -2.26
CA GLU A 89 -15.50 -6.09 -3.11
C GLU A 89 -15.21 -7.37 -2.30
N PHE A 90 -14.60 -7.21 -1.11
CA PHE A 90 -14.09 -8.34 -0.35
C PHE A 90 -14.73 -8.50 1.04
N GLY A 91 -15.64 -7.61 1.42
CA GLY A 91 -16.39 -7.67 2.68
C GLY A 91 -15.64 -7.17 3.91
N ALA A 92 -14.34 -6.88 3.82
CA ALA A 92 -13.53 -6.46 4.97
C ALA A 92 -12.27 -5.68 4.53
N LEU A 93 -11.55 -5.12 5.50
CA LEU A 93 -10.18 -4.64 5.36
C LEU A 93 -9.38 -5.09 6.59
N HIS A 94 -8.27 -5.80 6.39
CA HIS A 94 -7.42 -6.32 7.46
C HIS A 94 -6.08 -5.61 7.57
N ALA A 95 -5.53 -5.13 6.44
CA ALA A 95 -4.25 -4.44 6.47
C ALA A 95 -4.13 -3.36 5.40
N VAL A 96 -3.29 -2.36 5.69
CA VAL A 96 -2.83 -1.35 4.75
C VAL A 96 -1.31 -1.40 4.69
N VAL A 97 -0.77 -1.52 3.48
CA VAL A 97 0.65 -1.38 3.19
C VAL A 97 0.85 -0.03 2.49
N ASN A 98 1.29 0.95 3.24
CA ASN A 98 1.65 2.27 2.74
C ASN A 98 3.03 2.19 2.09
N ASN A 99 3.05 1.97 0.78
CA ASN A 99 4.28 1.80 0.00
C ASN A 99 4.46 2.89 -1.07
N ALA A 100 3.39 3.56 -1.50
CA ALA A 100 3.48 4.60 -2.51
C ALA A 100 4.57 5.63 -2.21
N GLY A 101 5.30 6.03 -3.25
CA GLY A 101 6.40 6.93 -3.11
C GLY A 101 6.85 7.53 -4.43
N ASN A 102 7.54 8.66 -4.34
CA ASN A 102 8.20 9.33 -5.45
C ASN A 102 9.56 9.87 -4.99
N ASN A 103 10.43 10.21 -5.94
CA ASN A 103 11.71 10.83 -5.66
C ASN A 103 11.80 12.20 -6.34
N ARG A 104 12.27 13.20 -5.59
CA ARG A 104 12.60 14.54 -6.03
C ARG A 104 13.92 14.96 -5.39
N ASP A 105 14.98 14.21 -5.74
CA ASP A 105 16.30 14.37 -5.14
C ASP A 105 16.98 15.65 -5.65
N ARG A 106 17.37 16.54 -4.74
CA ARG A 106 18.06 17.81 -4.98
C ARG A 106 18.95 18.13 -3.80
N MET A 107 20.07 18.77 -4.07
CA MET A 107 20.85 19.44 -3.01
C MET A 107 19.95 20.49 -2.34
N PHE A 108 20.04 20.64 -1.03
CA PHE A 108 19.13 21.48 -0.26
C PHE A 108 19.04 22.94 -0.78
N ALA A 109 20.18 23.50 -1.19
CA ALA A 109 20.22 24.86 -1.76
C ALA A 109 19.47 25.01 -3.10
N SER A 110 19.16 23.90 -3.79
CA SER A 110 18.48 23.85 -5.10
C SER A 110 17.12 23.18 -5.04
N LEU A 111 16.68 22.79 -3.84
CA LEU A 111 15.39 22.14 -3.64
C LEU A 111 14.27 23.19 -3.72
N SER A 112 13.33 22.98 -4.63
CA SER A 112 12.14 23.85 -4.73
C SER A 112 11.08 23.45 -3.71
N GLU A 113 10.17 24.39 -3.41
CA GLU A 113 8.99 24.14 -2.58
C GLU A 113 8.12 23.04 -3.20
N GLU A 114 7.96 23.04 -4.54
CA GLU A 114 7.18 22.01 -5.25
C GLU A 114 7.79 20.61 -5.09
N ASP A 115 9.11 20.49 -5.19
CA ASP A 115 9.80 19.21 -4.99
C ASP A 115 9.69 18.73 -3.53
N TRP A 116 9.73 19.66 -2.57
CA TRP A 116 9.49 19.37 -1.17
C TRP A 116 8.06 18.88 -0.95
N ASP A 117 7.07 19.67 -1.37
CA ASP A 117 5.65 19.36 -1.16
C ASP A 117 5.22 18.06 -1.84
N ALA A 118 5.71 17.81 -3.05
CA ALA A 118 5.40 16.56 -3.77
C ALA A 118 5.87 15.31 -3.02
N VAL A 119 7.02 15.36 -2.35
CA VAL A 119 7.54 14.23 -1.57
C VAL A 119 6.80 14.10 -0.24
N ILE A 120 6.60 15.19 0.49
CA ILE A 120 5.83 15.19 1.75
C ILE A 120 4.39 14.74 1.52
N ALA A 121 3.76 15.19 0.43
CA ALA A 121 2.39 14.81 0.10
C ALA A 121 2.23 13.30 -0.08
N VAL A 122 3.13 12.63 -0.79
CA VAL A 122 3.02 11.20 -1.06
C VAL A 122 3.47 10.37 0.14
N HIS A 123 4.68 10.63 0.65
CA HIS A 123 5.32 9.75 1.64
C HIS A 123 4.81 9.94 3.07
N LEU A 124 4.33 11.14 3.43
CA LEU A 124 3.85 11.42 4.79
C LEU A 124 2.34 11.59 4.83
N LYS A 125 1.82 12.60 4.10
CA LYS A 125 0.37 12.87 4.09
C LYS A 125 -0.42 11.70 3.49
N GLY A 126 0.06 11.06 2.39
CA GLY A 126 -0.61 9.92 1.77
C GLY A 126 -0.71 8.71 2.70
N HIS A 127 0.34 8.40 3.46
CA HIS A 127 0.31 7.37 4.49
C HIS A 127 -0.72 7.70 5.59
N PHE A 128 -0.77 8.96 6.03
CA PHE A 128 -1.79 9.44 6.98
C PHE A 128 -3.20 9.26 6.42
N CYS A 129 -3.47 9.72 5.19
CA CYS A 129 -4.82 9.70 4.61
C CYS A 129 -5.38 8.27 4.56
N THR A 130 -4.65 7.34 3.95
CA THR A 130 -5.08 5.94 3.84
C THR A 130 -5.23 5.28 5.21
N SER A 131 -4.24 5.48 6.10
CA SER A 131 -4.28 4.93 7.47
C SER A 131 -5.45 5.48 8.28
N ARG A 132 -5.74 6.78 8.17
CA ARG A 132 -6.83 7.43 8.91
C ARG A 132 -8.19 6.84 8.57
N HIS A 133 -8.47 6.59 7.28
CA HIS A 133 -9.71 5.97 6.85
C HIS A 133 -9.80 4.49 7.24
N ALA A 134 -8.71 3.75 7.15
CA ALA A 134 -8.66 2.37 7.61
C ALA A 134 -8.92 2.26 9.13
N VAL A 135 -8.27 3.10 9.93
CA VAL A 135 -8.47 3.13 11.40
C VAL A 135 -9.90 3.52 11.76
N GLU A 136 -10.53 4.44 11.03
CA GLU A 136 -11.94 4.79 11.24
C GLU A 136 -12.85 3.59 11.02
N TYR A 137 -12.67 2.86 9.92
CA TYR A 137 -13.40 1.63 9.63
C TYR A 137 -13.21 0.58 10.73
N TRP A 138 -12.00 0.30 11.15
CA TRP A 138 -11.72 -0.68 12.21
C TRP A 138 -12.28 -0.27 13.57
N ARG A 139 -12.19 1.01 13.92
CA ARG A 139 -12.79 1.54 15.15
C ARG A 139 -14.30 1.34 15.17
N ASP A 140 -14.96 1.58 14.03
CA ASP A 140 -16.42 1.49 13.95
C ASP A 140 -16.89 0.02 13.99
N LEU A 141 -16.10 -0.93 13.45
CA LEU A 141 -16.32 -2.36 13.67
C LEU A 141 -16.13 -2.75 15.13
N ALA A 142 -15.06 -2.28 15.78
CA ALA A 142 -14.80 -2.59 17.18
C ALA A 142 -15.94 -2.11 18.11
N LYS A 143 -16.53 -0.94 17.84
CA LYS A 143 -17.70 -0.44 18.58
C LYS A 143 -18.93 -1.34 18.44
N LYS A 144 -19.04 -2.09 17.34
CA LYS A 144 -20.13 -3.06 17.11
C LYS A 144 -19.83 -4.45 17.69
N GLY A 145 -18.65 -4.66 18.28
CA GLY A 145 -18.19 -5.98 18.74
C GLY A 145 -17.64 -6.87 17.63
N GLU A 146 -17.42 -6.33 16.43
CA GLU A 146 -16.94 -7.03 15.22
C GLU A 146 -15.45 -6.76 14.95
N GLY A 147 -14.65 -6.51 15.99
CA GLY A 147 -13.25 -6.11 15.86
C GLY A 147 -12.40 -7.12 15.10
N LEU A 148 -11.54 -6.62 14.21
CA LEU A 148 -10.61 -7.40 13.40
C LEU A 148 -9.17 -7.29 13.92
N ALA A 149 -8.34 -8.31 13.61
CA ALA A 149 -6.90 -8.22 13.78
C ALA A 149 -6.30 -7.37 12.64
N ALA A 150 -6.33 -6.04 12.83
CA ALA A 150 -5.88 -5.06 11.83
C ALA A 150 -4.39 -4.75 11.91
N ARG A 151 -3.78 -4.36 10.78
CA ARG A 151 -2.35 -3.99 10.68
C ARG A 151 -2.15 -2.81 9.73
N ILE A 152 -1.20 -1.94 10.08
CA ILE A 152 -0.65 -0.92 9.18
C ILE A 152 0.84 -1.21 9.04
N VAL A 153 1.32 -1.25 7.81
CA VAL A 153 2.73 -1.38 7.46
C VAL A 153 3.15 -0.11 6.72
N ASN A 154 4.07 0.64 7.29
CA ASN A 154 4.61 1.84 6.66
C ASN A 154 6.00 1.56 6.10
N THR A 155 6.20 1.85 4.81
CA THR A 155 7.51 1.74 4.17
C THR A 155 8.37 2.94 4.54
N THR A 156 9.36 2.71 5.40
CA THR A 156 10.38 3.70 5.76
C THR A 156 11.66 3.53 4.93
N SER A 157 12.73 4.20 5.30
CA SER A 157 14.03 4.17 4.61
C SER A 157 15.16 4.44 5.60
N GLY A 158 16.36 3.93 5.29
CA GLY A 158 17.58 4.34 5.97
C GLY A 158 17.81 5.85 5.96
N ALA A 159 17.33 6.55 4.90
CA ALA A 159 17.38 8.01 4.83
C ALA A 159 16.56 8.68 5.95
N GLY A 160 15.45 8.10 6.39
CA GLY A 160 14.66 8.59 7.52
C GLY A 160 15.36 8.41 8.88
N LEU A 161 16.27 7.44 8.99
CA LEU A 161 16.98 7.15 10.25
C LEU A 161 18.26 7.98 10.39
N GLN A 162 19.01 8.20 9.32
CA GLN A 162 20.35 8.80 9.36
C GLN A 162 20.54 9.98 8.41
N GLY A 163 19.48 10.36 7.68
CA GLY A 163 19.58 11.36 6.61
C GLY A 163 20.20 10.79 5.33
N SER A 164 20.16 11.58 4.27
CA SER A 164 20.81 11.27 2.98
C SER A 164 21.09 12.56 2.24
N VAL A 165 22.30 12.70 1.67
CA VAL A 165 22.68 13.86 0.88
C VAL A 165 21.77 13.97 -0.34
N GLY A 166 21.23 15.17 -0.59
CA GLY A 166 20.32 15.42 -1.69
C GLY A 166 18.89 14.92 -1.50
N GLN A 167 18.54 14.39 -0.32
CA GLN A 167 17.23 13.80 -0.01
C GLN A 167 16.59 14.40 1.26
N SER A 168 16.75 15.69 1.50
CA SER A 168 16.23 16.31 2.73
C SER A 168 14.70 16.18 2.88
N ASN A 169 13.96 16.37 1.79
CA ASN A 169 12.51 16.16 1.72
C ASN A 169 12.12 14.69 1.99
N TYR A 170 12.80 13.76 1.31
CA TYR A 170 12.56 12.34 1.46
C TYR A 170 12.93 11.83 2.86
N ALA A 171 14.09 12.24 3.38
CA ALA A 171 14.51 11.90 4.73
C ALA A 171 13.52 12.40 5.78
N ALA A 172 13.06 13.66 5.67
CA ALA A 172 12.05 14.23 6.55
C ALA A 172 10.74 13.43 6.50
N ALA A 173 10.24 13.11 5.29
CA ALA A 173 9.01 12.36 5.12
C ALA A 173 9.10 10.91 5.65
N LYS A 174 10.26 10.27 5.50
CA LYS A 174 10.48 8.88 5.96
C LYS A 174 10.80 8.78 7.46
N ALA A 175 11.21 9.87 8.09
CA ALA A 175 11.34 9.98 9.55
C ALA A 175 9.99 10.21 10.25
N GLY A 176 9.07 10.94 9.60
CA GLY A 176 7.73 11.23 10.12
C GLY A 176 6.76 10.09 10.00
#